data_dd6029856881fb1192548f346cee06ef
#
_entry.id   dd6029856881fb1192548f346cee06ef
#
_cell.length_a   1.000
_cell.length_b   1.000
_cell.length_c   1.000
_cell.angle_alpha   90.00
_cell.angle_beta   90.00
_cell.angle_gamma   90.00
#
_symmetry.space_group_name_H-M   'P 1'
#
loop_
_entity.id
_entity.type
_entity.pdbx_description
1 polymer ?
#
loop_
_entity_poly.entity_id
_entity_poly.type
_entity_poly.pdbx_seq_one_letter_code
_entity_poly.pdbx_strand_id
1 'polypeptide(L)'
;YADKMNGAVRDFLTDADDGNLYLFPQGLYCEFFMYRKDLFEKAGIKETPTTWKEFEEDCQKLADIGEIPVIIGGSDVWQIMRYLSFSPWRVTGPEFITGYQAGTDSFGKNEAAKYGVNLVYDLGTKGYFEPGFASVDYTSATDLFYGGTGGIFYSGSGQINLAEDMYDAGQIGFFPVPDTEEMDNMETNIPIHAGFGIGYNKATYDDTMQEFFDYACEHYSEACYNKGNIFSPFNDDIPEGLPQLFYDLQPLFENAETAWTSWDDKLDSENLTQIADEQQKLAQ
;
A
#
# COMPACT_ATOMS: atom_id res chain seq x y z
N TYR A 1 18.63 -12.90 -13.86
CA TYR A 1 18.24 -11.77 -12.97
C TYR A 1 17.13 -12.17 -12.02
N ALA A 2 16.24 -13.09 -12.43
CA ALA A 2 15.16 -13.59 -11.57
C ALA A 2 15.68 -14.16 -10.23
N ASP A 3 16.83 -14.81 -10.23
CA ASP A 3 17.47 -15.36 -9.04
C ASP A 3 17.99 -14.30 -8.06
N LYS A 4 18.18 -13.07 -8.54
CA LYS A 4 18.60 -11.93 -7.71
C LYS A 4 17.41 -11.10 -7.20
N MET A 5 16.23 -11.33 -7.75
CA MET A 5 15.02 -10.59 -7.41
C MET A 5 14.59 -10.88 -5.98
N ASN A 6 14.10 -9.88 -5.28
CA ASN A 6 13.45 -10.04 -3.99
C ASN A 6 12.30 -11.05 -4.11
N GLY A 7 12.17 -11.94 -3.12
CA GLY A 7 11.18 -13.03 -3.15
C GLY A 7 9.75 -12.53 -3.33
N ALA A 8 9.37 -11.48 -2.58
CA ALA A 8 8.03 -10.90 -2.65
C ALA A 8 7.73 -10.27 -4.03
N VAL A 9 8.70 -9.55 -4.59
CA VAL A 9 8.59 -8.97 -5.93
C VAL A 9 8.47 -10.05 -7.00
N ARG A 10 9.27 -11.11 -6.89
CA ARG A 10 9.21 -12.24 -7.82
C ARG A 10 7.86 -12.94 -7.76
N ASP A 11 7.36 -13.24 -6.56
CA ASP A 11 6.08 -13.92 -6.36
C ASP A 11 4.92 -13.07 -6.87
N PHE A 12 4.98 -11.75 -6.68
CA PHE A 12 4.01 -10.80 -7.24
C PHE A 12 3.93 -10.84 -8.76
N LEU A 13 5.10 -10.92 -9.44
CA LEU A 13 5.20 -10.88 -10.91
C LEU A 13 5.11 -12.25 -11.58
N THR A 14 5.17 -13.34 -10.81
CA THR A 14 5.05 -14.68 -11.36
C THR A 14 3.63 -14.94 -11.82
N ASP A 15 3.49 -15.31 -13.07
CA ASP A 15 2.20 -15.70 -13.66
C ASP A 15 1.69 -16.97 -12.99
N ALA A 16 0.42 -16.96 -12.55
CA ALA A 16 -0.17 -18.06 -11.80
C ALA A 16 -0.46 -19.29 -12.67
N ASP A 17 -0.63 -19.11 -13.99
CA ASP A 17 -1.02 -20.17 -14.89
C ASP A 17 0.17 -21.04 -15.33
N ASP A 18 1.32 -20.40 -15.57
CA ASP A 18 2.49 -21.11 -16.13
C ASP A 18 3.79 -20.94 -15.34
N GLY A 19 3.78 -20.12 -14.28
CA GLY A 19 4.93 -19.91 -13.40
C GLY A 19 6.06 -19.07 -14.02
N ASN A 20 5.81 -18.37 -15.12
CA ASN A 20 6.81 -17.56 -15.80
C ASN A 20 6.78 -16.09 -15.35
N LEU A 21 7.91 -15.41 -15.55
CA LEU A 21 8.04 -13.97 -15.37
C LEU A 21 8.00 -13.27 -16.72
N TYR A 22 6.96 -12.46 -16.95
CA TYR A 22 6.78 -11.72 -18.19
C TYR A 22 7.11 -10.24 -18.08
N LEU A 23 7.25 -9.75 -16.85
CA LEU A 23 7.42 -8.33 -16.57
C LEU A 23 8.73 -8.09 -15.82
N PHE A 24 9.40 -7.00 -16.15
CA PHE A 24 10.50 -6.46 -15.37
C PHE A 24 9.93 -5.57 -14.25
N PRO A 25 10.35 -5.73 -12.98
CA PRO A 25 9.81 -4.96 -11.86
C PRO A 25 10.21 -3.49 -11.93
N GLN A 26 9.31 -2.60 -11.54
CA GLN A 26 9.63 -1.19 -11.35
C GLN A 26 10.44 -0.95 -10.07
N GLY A 27 10.14 -1.66 -8.98
CA GLY A 27 10.81 -1.49 -7.71
C GLY A 27 10.32 -2.53 -6.69
N LEU A 28 10.72 -2.32 -5.45
CA LEU A 28 10.11 -2.93 -4.27
C LEU A 28 9.35 -1.83 -3.54
N TYR A 29 8.06 -1.98 -3.41
CA TYR A 29 7.20 -1.04 -2.70
C TYR A 29 6.59 -1.71 -1.48
N CYS A 30 6.61 -1.01 -0.35
CA CYS A 30 5.83 -1.36 0.83
C CYS A 30 4.81 -0.24 1.11
N GLU A 31 3.62 -0.63 1.57
CA GLU A 31 2.54 0.30 1.88
C GLU A 31 2.33 0.41 3.39
N PHE A 32 2.06 1.61 3.86
CA PHE A 32 1.91 1.95 5.28
C PHE A 32 1.11 3.25 5.43
N PHE A 33 0.78 3.61 6.65
CA PHE A 33 0.16 4.89 6.99
C PHE A 33 1.23 5.92 7.34
N MET A 34 1.10 7.13 6.78
CA MET A 34 1.80 8.33 7.23
C MET A 34 0.88 9.16 8.11
N TYR A 35 1.43 9.87 9.08
CA TYR A 35 0.66 10.73 9.96
C TYR A 35 1.39 12.02 10.31
N ARG A 36 0.62 13.06 10.64
CA ARG A 36 1.10 14.36 11.08
C ARG A 36 1.33 14.35 12.58
N LYS A 37 2.60 14.44 13.01
CA LYS A 37 2.97 14.42 14.44
C LYS A 37 2.40 15.59 15.22
N ASP A 38 2.38 16.79 14.62
CA ASP A 38 1.81 17.99 15.24
C ASP A 38 0.30 17.86 15.51
N LEU A 39 -0.45 17.23 14.58
CA LEU A 39 -1.88 17.01 14.76
C LEU A 39 -2.16 15.90 15.79
N PHE A 40 -1.35 14.85 15.82
CA PHE A 40 -1.43 13.81 16.86
C PHE A 40 -1.17 14.39 18.25
N GLU A 41 -0.12 15.21 18.40
CA GLU A 41 0.17 15.90 19.66
C GLU A 41 -0.98 16.82 20.09
N LYS A 42 -1.50 17.65 19.15
CA LYS A 42 -2.65 18.54 19.38
C LYS A 42 -3.91 17.79 19.78
N ALA A 43 -4.15 16.61 19.21
CA ALA A 43 -5.27 15.73 19.53
C ALA A 43 -5.06 14.89 20.81
N GLY A 44 -3.85 14.96 21.41
CA GLY A 44 -3.50 14.17 22.60
C GLY A 44 -3.23 12.69 22.30
N ILE A 45 -2.97 12.33 21.03
CA ILE A 45 -2.59 10.99 20.61
C ILE A 45 -1.09 10.81 20.92
N LYS A 46 -0.75 9.83 21.74
CA LYS A 46 0.62 9.63 22.21
C LYS A 46 1.37 8.53 21.49
N GLU A 47 0.65 7.51 21.06
CA GLU A 47 1.17 6.33 20.37
C GLU A 47 0.38 6.17 19.05
N THR A 48 1.02 5.61 18.05
CA THR A 48 0.35 5.26 16.80
C THR A 48 -0.56 4.04 17.00
N PRO A 49 -1.70 3.96 16.28
CA PRO A 49 -2.63 2.86 16.44
C PRO A 49 -2.02 1.53 15.99
N THR A 50 -2.22 0.49 16.77
CA THR A 50 -1.83 -0.89 16.46
C THR A 50 -3.02 -1.75 16.03
N THR A 51 -4.23 -1.33 16.35
CA THR A 51 -5.49 -1.97 15.97
C THR A 51 -6.41 -1.00 15.23
N TRP A 52 -7.35 -1.53 14.45
CA TRP A 52 -8.34 -0.69 13.75
C TRP A 52 -9.26 0.05 14.73
N LYS A 53 -9.48 -0.49 15.90
CA LYS A 53 -10.24 0.19 16.95
C LYS A 53 -9.48 1.43 17.45
N GLU A 54 -8.19 1.30 17.73
CA GLU A 54 -7.34 2.45 18.10
C GLU A 54 -7.28 3.48 16.97
N PHE A 55 -7.21 3.02 15.71
CA PHE A 55 -7.25 3.88 14.53
C PHE A 55 -8.53 4.72 14.49
N GLU A 56 -9.70 4.11 14.70
CA GLU A 56 -10.97 4.84 14.75
C GLU A 56 -11.06 5.81 15.94
N GLU A 57 -10.53 5.42 17.11
CA GLU A 57 -10.43 6.29 18.28
C GLU A 57 -9.56 7.51 18.01
N ASP A 58 -8.45 7.34 17.27
CA ASP A 58 -7.57 8.42 16.88
C ASP A 58 -8.21 9.32 15.80
N CYS A 59 -8.94 8.74 14.84
CA CYS A 59 -9.77 9.52 13.91
C CYS A 59 -10.78 10.40 14.66
N GLN A 60 -11.45 9.87 15.69
CA GLN A 60 -12.37 10.66 16.50
C GLN A 60 -11.67 11.81 17.23
N LYS A 61 -10.49 11.56 17.83
CA LYS A 61 -9.72 12.62 18.51
C LYS A 61 -9.29 13.74 17.54
N LEU A 62 -8.90 13.38 16.31
CA LEU A 62 -8.58 14.36 15.26
C LEU A 62 -9.81 15.16 14.86
N ALA A 63 -10.95 14.50 14.66
CA ALA A 63 -12.22 15.17 14.36
C ALA A 63 -12.68 16.12 15.51
N ASP A 64 -12.50 15.72 16.75
CA ASP A 64 -12.87 16.51 17.95
C ASP A 64 -12.11 17.85 18.04
N ILE A 65 -10.88 17.91 17.48
CA ILE A 65 -10.10 19.15 17.38
C ILE A 65 -10.37 19.92 16.09
N GLY A 66 -11.31 19.46 15.25
CA GLY A 66 -11.71 20.10 13.99
C GLY A 66 -10.80 19.84 12.81
N GLU A 67 -9.93 18.84 12.89
CA GLU A 67 -9.06 18.41 11.80
C GLU A 67 -9.71 17.26 11.00
N ILE A 68 -9.33 17.12 9.73
CA ILE A 68 -9.74 15.98 8.90
C ILE A 68 -8.92 14.76 9.33
N PRO A 69 -9.54 13.65 9.78
CA PRO A 69 -8.77 12.50 10.24
C PRO A 69 -7.94 11.84 9.14
N VAL A 70 -8.55 11.49 8.01
CA VAL A 70 -7.94 10.70 6.95
C VAL A 70 -8.09 11.39 5.60
N ILE A 71 -6.99 11.53 4.88
CA ILE A 71 -6.96 11.95 3.48
C ILE A 71 -6.91 10.69 2.61
N ILE A 72 -7.72 10.64 1.55
CA ILE A 72 -7.84 9.48 0.67
C ILE A 72 -8.16 9.88 -0.78
N GLY A 73 -7.48 9.29 -1.75
CA GLY A 73 -7.78 9.44 -3.18
C GLY A 73 -8.93 8.52 -3.60
N GLY A 74 -10.17 8.91 -3.25
CA GLY A 74 -11.33 8.05 -3.45
C GLY A 74 -11.74 7.85 -4.91
N SER A 75 -11.36 8.75 -5.84
CA SER A 75 -11.67 8.59 -7.27
C SER A 75 -10.79 7.55 -7.97
N ASP A 76 -9.58 7.32 -7.47
CA ASP A 76 -8.67 6.30 -8.02
C ASP A 76 -8.97 4.89 -7.52
N VAL A 77 -9.90 4.79 -6.56
CA VAL A 77 -10.50 3.54 -6.09
C VAL A 77 -9.56 2.67 -5.24
N TRP A 78 -8.28 2.51 -5.61
CA TRP A 78 -7.36 1.56 -5.02
C TRP A 78 -7.16 1.74 -3.49
N GLN A 79 -7.09 2.99 -3.01
CA GLN A 79 -6.90 3.23 -1.57
C GLN A 79 -8.08 2.70 -0.75
N ILE A 80 -9.33 2.93 -1.18
CA ILE A 80 -10.51 2.38 -0.49
C ILE A 80 -10.50 0.86 -0.56
N MET A 81 -10.08 0.26 -1.69
CA MET A 81 -9.93 -1.18 -1.81
C MET A 81 -8.95 -1.76 -0.80
N ARG A 82 -7.88 -1.04 -0.46
CA ARG A 82 -6.97 -1.48 0.60
C ARG A 82 -7.69 -1.63 1.93
N TYR A 83 -8.48 -0.62 2.33
CA TYR A 83 -9.26 -0.70 3.58
C TYR A 83 -10.23 -1.88 3.59
N LEU A 84 -10.88 -2.20 2.47
CA LEU A 84 -11.73 -3.39 2.36
C LEU A 84 -10.94 -4.70 2.52
N SER A 85 -9.69 -4.72 2.08
CA SER A 85 -8.87 -5.93 1.98
C SER A 85 -7.96 -6.18 3.19
N PHE A 86 -7.69 -5.18 4.02
CA PHE A 86 -6.76 -5.32 5.15
C PHE A 86 -7.13 -6.49 6.06
N SER A 87 -8.37 -6.54 6.54
CA SER A 87 -8.82 -7.60 7.43
C SER A 87 -8.88 -8.98 6.76
N PRO A 88 -9.57 -9.19 5.63
CA PRO A 88 -9.62 -10.52 5.03
C PRO A 88 -8.24 -11.04 4.62
N TRP A 89 -7.32 -10.17 4.23
CA TRP A 89 -5.97 -10.58 3.93
C TRP A 89 -5.21 -11.05 5.17
N ARG A 90 -5.25 -10.29 6.26
CA ARG A 90 -4.55 -10.64 7.51
C ARG A 90 -5.11 -11.90 8.17
N VAL A 91 -6.41 -12.10 8.09
CA VAL A 91 -7.11 -13.20 8.77
C VAL A 91 -7.20 -14.46 7.91
N THR A 92 -7.54 -14.30 6.63
CA THR A 92 -7.77 -15.40 5.68
C THR A 92 -6.58 -15.64 4.75
N GLY A 93 -5.82 -14.59 4.43
CA GLY A 93 -4.72 -14.66 3.48
C GLY A 93 -5.19 -14.62 2.02
N PRO A 94 -4.33 -15.07 1.07
CA PRO A 94 -4.62 -15.06 -0.37
C PRO A 94 -5.81 -15.96 -0.76
N GLU A 95 -6.19 -16.91 0.08
CA GLU A 95 -7.32 -17.80 -0.14
C GLU A 95 -8.64 -17.04 -0.26
N PHE A 96 -8.78 -15.87 0.38
CA PHE A 96 -9.97 -15.05 0.24
C PHE A 96 -10.20 -14.62 -1.22
N ILE A 97 -9.15 -14.16 -1.92
CA ILE A 97 -9.24 -13.73 -3.31
C ILE A 97 -9.58 -14.91 -4.21
N THR A 98 -8.87 -16.02 -4.03
CA THR A 98 -9.11 -17.25 -4.79
C THR A 98 -10.54 -17.75 -4.59
N GLY A 99 -11.04 -17.75 -3.36
CA GLY A 99 -12.40 -18.14 -3.03
C GLY A 99 -13.45 -17.17 -3.59
N TYR A 100 -13.17 -15.87 -3.55
CA TYR A 100 -14.04 -14.85 -4.11
C TYR A 100 -14.21 -15.01 -5.62
N GLN A 101 -13.11 -15.14 -6.38
CA GLN A 101 -13.12 -15.37 -7.83
C GLN A 101 -13.79 -16.68 -8.21
N ALA A 102 -13.61 -17.73 -7.41
CA ALA A 102 -14.27 -19.02 -7.62
C ALA A 102 -15.75 -19.03 -7.17
N GLY A 103 -16.27 -17.96 -6.56
CA GLY A 103 -17.62 -17.89 -6.01
C GLY A 103 -17.87 -18.74 -4.76
N THR A 104 -16.80 -19.28 -4.16
CA THR A 104 -16.88 -20.09 -2.94
C THR A 104 -16.85 -19.25 -1.67
N ASP A 105 -16.30 -18.04 -1.73
CA ASP A 105 -16.30 -17.04 -0.67
C ASP A 105 -16.89 -15.71 -1.15
N SER A 106 -17.15 -14.78 -0.23
CA SER A 106 -17.64 -13.42 -0.54
C SER A 106 -17.54 -12.52 0.69
N PHE A 107 -17.63 -11.19 0.46
CA PHE A 107 -17.72 -10.21 1.55
C PHE A 107 -18.86 -10.47 2.52
N GLY A 108 -19.98 -11.05 2.07
CA GLY A 108 -21.12 -11.38 2.92
C GLY A 108 -20.99 -12.70 3.70
N LYS A 109 -20.04 -13.56 3.36
CA LYS A 109 -19.83 -14.87 4.03
C LYS A 109 -18.63 -14.88 4.96
N ASN A 110 -17.55 -14.22 4.56
CA ASN A 110 -16.29 -14.17 5.29
C ASN A 110 -16.35 -13.10 6.39
N GLU A 111 -16.13 -13.47 7.64
CA GLU A 111 -16.23 -12.52 8.77
C GLU A 111 -15.17 -11.42 8.72
N ALA A 112 -13.96 -11.74 8.29
CA ALA A 112 -12.91 -10.76 8.14
C ALA A 112 -13.20 -9.77 6.99
N ALA A 113 -13.81 -10.25 5.90
CA ALA A 113 -14.25 -9.38 4.82
C ALA A 113 -15.42 -8.47 5.23
N LYS A 114 -16.36 -8.98 6.04
CA LYS A 114 -17.41 -8.13 6.66
C LYS A 114 -16.81 -7.05 7.54
N TYR A 115 -15.73 -7.38 8.27
CA TYR A 115 -15.02 -6.39 9.08
C TYR A 115 -14.47 -5.25 8.21
N GLY A 116 -13.80 -5.57 7.09
CA GLY A 116 -13.31 -4.57 6.14
C GLY A 116 -14.42 -3.70 5.56
N VAL A 117 -15.57 -4.30 5.23
CA VAL A 117 -16.78 -3.55 4.77
C VAL A 117 -17.27 -2.60 5.84
N ASN A 118 -17.40 -3.06 7.09
CA ASN A 118 -17.85 -2.22 8.20
C ASN A 118 -16.84 -1.10 8.48
N LEU A 119 -15.54 -1.37 8.41
CA LEU A 119 -14.50 -0.35 8.58
C LEU A 119 -14.68 0.79 7.57
N VAL A 120 -14.80 0.50 6.28
CA VAL A 120 -15.01 1.53 5.24
C VAL A 120 -16.31 2.30 5.48
N TYR A 121 -17.39 1.59 5.79
CA TYR A 121 -18.70 2.20 6.10
C TYR A 121 -18.61 3.14 7.31
N ASP A 122 -17.97 2.71 8.39
CA ASP A 122 -17.84 3.50 9.61
C ASP A 122 -16.96 4.74 9.39
N LEU A 123 -15.81 4.60 8.73
CA LEU A 123 -14.93 5.73 8.42
C LEU A 123 -15.67 6.78 7.55
N GLY A 124 -16.41 6.33 6.54
CA GLY A 124 -17.18 7.23 5.67
C GLY A 124 -18.35 7.90 6.40
N THR A 125 -19.23 7.13 7.04
CA THR A 125 -20.44 7.65 7.70
C THR A 125 -20.16 8.51 8.93
N LYS A 126 -19.02 8.28 9.62
CA LYS A 126 -18.53 9.15 10.71
C LYS A 126 -17.87 10.44 10.18
N GLY A 127 -17.69 10.55 8.86
CA GLY A 127 -17.08 11.72 8.22
C GLY A 127 -15.57 11.84 8.47
N TYR A 128 -14.87 10.73 8.58
CA TYR A 128 -13.42 10.73 8.83
C TYR A 128 -12.60 10.93 7.57
N PHE A 129 -13.16 10.69 6.38
CA PHE A 129 -12.54 11.08 5.11
C PHE A 129 -12.77 12.57 4.81
N GLU A 130 -11.88 13.18 4.01
CA GLU A 130 -12.05 14.57 3.60
C GLU A 130 -13.34 14.77 2.80
N PRO A 131 -14.00 15.94 2.94
CA PRO A 131 -15.22 16.23 2.21
C PRO A 131 -15.03 16.13 0.70
N GLY A 132 -15.86 15.33 0.04
CA GLY A 132 -15.78 15.13 -1.40
C GLY A 132 -14.71 14.14 -1.87
N PHE A 133 -14.14 13.35 -0.97
CA PHE A 133 -13.08 12.36 -1.24
C PHE A 133 -13.34 11.50 -2.48
N ALA A 134 -14.58 11.12 -2.77
CA ALA A 134 -14.93 10.30 -3.94
C ALA A 134 -14.59 10.95 -5.29
N SER A 135 -14.29 12.26 -5.30
CA SER A 135 -13.86 13.02 -6.48
C SER A 135 -12.39 13.47 -6.41
N VAL A 136 -11.70 13.11 -5.34
CA VAL A 136 -10.28 13.41 -5.13
C VAL A 136 -9.44 12.25 -5.66
N ASP A 137 -8.53 12.55 -6.59
CA ASP A 137 -7.55 11.57 -7.07
C ASP A 137 -6.36 11.44 -6.11
N TYR A 138 -5.55 10.40 -6.29
CA TYR A 138 -4.39 10.14 -5.43
C TYR A 138 -3.37 11.29 -5.43
N THR A 139 -3.14 11.93 -6.58
CA THR A 139 -2.23 13.07 -6.68
C THR A 139 -2.74 14.24 -5.85
N SER A 140 -4.03 14.57 -5.97
CA SER A 140 -4.67 15.62 -5.18
C SER A 140 -4.69 15.29 -3.68
N ALA A 141 -4.94 14.03 -3.30
CA ALA A 141 -4.86 13.57 -1.92
C ALA A 141 -3.42 13.71 -1.36
N THR A 142 -2.42 13.36 -2.16
CA THR A 142 -1.00 13.55 -1.85
C THR A 142 -0.70 15.04 -1.59
N ASP A 143 -1.13 15.92 -2.48
CA ASP A 143 -0.93 17.37 -2.35
C ASP A 143 -1.63 17.94 -1.11
N LEU A 144 -2.82 17.46 -0.78
CA LEU A 144 -3.53 17.83 0.45
C LEU A 144 -2.73 17.45 1.70
N PHE A 145 -2.28 16.21 1.80
CA PHE A 145 -1.55 15.73 2.98
C PHE A 145 -0.22 16.48 3.17
N TYR A 146 0.63 16.56 2.14
CA TYR A 146 1.90 17.27 2.23
C TYR A 146 1.72 18.81 2.29
N GLY A 147 0.60 19.32 1.82
CA GLY A 147 0.18 20.72 1.99
C GLY A 147 -0.32 21.05 3.41
N GLY A 148 -0.38 20.05 4.29
CA GLY A 148 -0.73 20.23 5.70
C GLY A 148 -2.20 20.00 6.04
N THR A 149 -2.97 19.39 5.16
CA THR A 149 -4.36 19.01 5.39
C THR A 149 -4.44 17.56 5.85
N GLY A 150 -5.21 17.31 6.91
CA GLY A 150 -5.49 15.98 7.43
C GLY A 150 -4.40 15.38 8.30
N GLY A 151 -4.80 14.42 9.13
CA GLY A 151 -3.96 13.80 10.14
C GLY A 151 -3.25 12.54 9.66
N ILE A 152 -3.91 11.73 8.82
CA ILE A 152 -3.45 10.40 8.41
C ILE A 152 -3.62 10.26 6.89
N PHE A 153 -2.66 9.60 6.24
CA PHE A 153 -2.67 9.30 4.82
C PHE A 153 -2.11 7.90 4.56
N TYR A 154 -2.90 7.03 3.93
CA TYR A 154 -2.42 5.72 3.51
C TYR A 154 -1.69 5.81 2.18
N SER A 155 -0.45 5.38 2.15
CA SER A 155 0.40 5.37 0.96
C SER A 155 1.54 4.35 1.12
N GLY A 156 2.74 4.66 0.68
CA GLY A 156 3.85 3.73 0.77
C GLY A 156 5.20 4.34 0.39
N SER A 157 6.18 3.48 0.28
CA SER A 157 7.59 3.84 0.02
C SER A 157 7.82 4.59 -1.30
N GLY A 158 6.87 4.56 -2.22
CA GLY A 158 6.90 5.40 -3.43
C GLY A 158 6.83 6.91 -3.17
N GLN A 159 6.49 7.32 -1.92
CA GLN A 159 6.39 8.72 -1.51
C GLN A 159 7.66 9.26 -0.85
N ILE A 160 8.74 8.49 -0.76
CA ILE A 160 9.97 8.89 -0.05
C ILE A 160 10.47 10.27 -0.50
N ASN A 161 10.48 10.55 -1.80
CA ASN A 161 10.89 11.86 -2.35
C ASN A 161 10.07 13.05 -1.83
N LEU A 162 8.80 12.85 -1.52
CA LEU A 162 7.93 13.91 -1.01
C LEU A 162 7.95 13.97 0.52
N ALA A 163 8.22 12.84 1.15
CA ALA A 163 8.17 12.66 2.59
C ALA A 163 9.47 13.06 3.31
N GLU A 164 10.64 12.91 2.64
CA GLU A 164 11.96 12.96 3.29
C GLU A 164 12.19 14.25 4.08
N ASP A 165 11.96 15.42 3.49
CA ASP A 165 12.18 16.70 4.16
C ASP A 165 11.30 16.87 5.42
N MET A 166 10.02 16.47 5.34
CA MET A 166 9.09 16.54 6.47
C MET A 166 9.40 15.47 7.53
N TYR A 167 9.84 14.30 7.08
CA TYR A 167 10.25 13.23 7.98
C TYR A 167 11.49 13.60 8.78
N ASP A 168 12.53 14.09 8.12
CA ASP A 168 13.79 14.54 8.74
C ASP A 168 13.57 15.75 9.66
N ALA A 169 12.63 16.63 9.33
CA ALA A 169 12.19 17.73 10.20
C ALA A 169 11.32 17.26 11.38
N GLY A 170 10.99 15.97 11.50
CA GLY A 170 10.16 15.41 12.56
C GLY A 170 8.68 15.79 12.47
N GLN A 171 8.18 16.27 11.33
CA GLN A 171 6.80 16.73 11.15
C GLN A 171 5.84 15.57 10.87
N ILE A 172 6.30 14.54 10.18
CA ILE A 172 5.52 13.34 9.90
C ILE A 172 6.19 12.10 10.51
N GLY A 173 5.42 11.05 10.65
CA GLY A 173 5.87 9.70 10.98
C GLY A 173 5.09 8.69 10.16
N PHE A 174 5.36 7.41 10.40
CA PHE A 174 4.64 6.32 9.76
C PHE A 174 4.29 5.23 10.78
N PHE A 175 3.31 4.41 10.43
CA PHE A 175 2.96 3.19 11.16
C PHE A 175 2.44 2.13 10.19
N PRO A 176 2.64 0.84 10.49
CA PRO A 176 2.15 -0.26 9.66
C PRO A 176 0.63 -0.33 9.66
N VAL A 177 0.08 -1.15 8.77
CA VAL A 177 -1.37 -1.43 8.76
C VAL A 177 -1.80 -1.99 10.10
N PRO A 178 -2.82 -1.41 10.76
CA PRO A 178 -3.31 -1.89 12.05
C PRO A 178 -3.84 -3.33 12.01
N ASP A 179 -3.77 -4.02 13.13
CA ASP A 179 -4.27 -5.38 13.27
C ASP A 179 -5.79 -5.44 13.34
N THR A 180 -6.34 -6.56 12.93
CA THR A 180 -7.78 -6.85 13.04
C THR A 180 -8.10 -7.50 14.40
N GLU A 181 -7.48 -6.98 15.46
CA GLU A 181 -7.68 -7.41 16.84
C GLU A 181 -7.52 -8.95 17.02
N GLU A 182 -8.47 -9.58 17.73
CA GLU A 182 -8.44 -11.02 18.04
C GLU A 182 -8.59 -11.92 16.80
N MET A 183 -9.00 -11.38 15.65
CA MET A 183 -9.13 -12.16 14.42
C MET A 183 -7.81 -12.32 13.66
N ASP A 184 -6.83 -11.46 13.94
CA ASP A 184 -5.55 -11.48 13.23
C ASP A 184 -4.73 -12.70 13.65
N ASN A 185 -4.31 -13.47 12.66
CA ASN A 185 -3.48 -14.66 12.84
C ASN A 185 -2.10 -14.54 12.16
N MET A 186 -1.76 -13.37 11.64
CA MET A 186 -0.50 -13.07 10.96
C MET A 186 0.32 -12.09 11.81
N GLU A 187 1.48 -12.54 12.30
CA GLU A 187 2.32 -11.75 13.21
C GLU A 187 2.92 -10.52 12.53
N THR A 188 3.39 -10.67 11.28
CA THR A 188 3.99 -9.57 10.54
C THR A 188 3.45 -9.54 9.12
N ASN A 189 2.70 -8.51 8.81
CA ASN A 189 2.03 -8.39 7.54
C ASN A 189 2.11 -6.95 7.03
N ILE A 190 2.78 -6.78 5.90
CA ILE A 190 2.89 -5.50 5.20
C ILE A 190 2.57 -5.70 3.72
N PRO A 191 1.77 -4.81 3.12
CA PRO A 191 1.58 -4.83 1.68
C PRO A 191 2.89 -4.56 0.96
N ILE A 192 3.33 -5.53 0.15
CA ILE A 192 4.54 -5.44 -0.67
C ILE A 192 4.17 -5.79 -2.11
N HIS A 193 4.63 -4.97 -3.05
CA HIS A 193 4.40 -5.19 -4.48
C HIS A 193 5.57 -4.68 -5.34
N ALA A 194 5.57 -5.04 -6.62
CA ALA A 194 6.60 -4.66 -7.57
C ALA A 194 6.39 -3.28 -8.22
N GLY A 195 5.34 -2.55 -7.86
CA GLY A 195 4.85 -1.43 -8.63
C GLY A 195 4.28 -1.89 -9.97
N PHE A 196 4.49 -1.11 -11.02
CA PHE A 196 4.11 -1.53 -12.36
C PHE A 196 5.19 -2.43 -12.98
N GLY A 197 4.78 -3.45 -13.71
CA GLY A 197 5.70 -4.27 -14.48
C GLY A 197 5.95 -3.69 -15.88
N ILE A 198 7.18 -3.78 -16.36
CA ILE A 198 7.57 -3.34 -17.70
C ILE A 198 7.65 -4.57 -18.61
N GLY A 199 6.77 -4.62 -19.60
CA GLY A 199 6.77 -5.67 -20.63
C GLY A 199 7.49 -5.24 -21.89
N TYR A 200 8.19 -6.17 -22.51
CA TYR A 200 8.81 -5.97 -23.82
C TYR A 200 7.99 -6.67 -24.91
N ASN A 201 7.75 -5.98 -26.02
CA ASN A 201 7.04 -6.57 -27.14
C ASN A 201 7.91 -7.62 -27.84
N LYS A 202 7.49 -8.87 -27.78
CA LYS A 202 8.20 -10.01 -28.38
C LYS A 202 8.50 -9.81 -29.87
N ALA A 203 7.61 -9.13 -30.62
CA ALA A 203 7.79 -8.92 -32.05
C ALA A 203 8.93 -7.94 -32.41
N THR A 204 9.32 -7.10 -31.46
CA THR A 204 10.39 -6.09 -31.61
C THR A 204 11.58 -6.36 -30.71
N TYR A 205 11.61 -7.48 -29.98
CA TYR A 205 12.71 -7.87 -29.11
C TYR A 205 13.82 -8.49 -29.97
N ASP A 206 14.91 -7.78 -30.07
CA ASP A 206 16.11 -8.15 -30.84
C ASP A 206 17.36 -8.13 -29.95
N ASP A 207 18.53 -8.36 -30.57
CA ASP A 207 19.82 -8.39 -29.85
C ASP A 207 20.10 -7.05 -29.12
N THR A 208 19.70 -5.92 -29.70
CA THR A 208 19.87 -4.59 -29.08
C THR A 208 19.00 -4.46 -27.84
N MET A 209 17.77 -4.95 -27.89
CA MET A 209 16.87 -4.98 -26.73
C MET A 209 17.41 -5.91 -25.65
N GLN A 210 18.02 -7.04 -26.03
CA GLN A 210 18.66 -7.94 -25.07
C GLN A 210 19.85 -7.27 -24.38
N GLU A 211 20.74 -6.59 -25.13
CA GLU A 211 21.84 -5.83 -24.56
C GLU A 211 21.36 -4.72 -23.60
N PHE A 212 20.31 -4.01 -23.98
CA PHE A 212 19.68 -3.00 -23.10
C PHE A 212 19.13 -3.63 -21.83
N PHE A 213 18.44 -4.76 -21.95
CA PHE A 213 17.88 -5.47 -20.82
C PHE A 213 18.94 -5.95 -19.85
N ASP A 214 20.03 -6.54 -20.37
CA ASP A 214 21.16 -6.99 -19.56
C ASP A 214 21.82 -5.82 -18.83
N TYR A 215 22.04 -4.70 -19.52
CA TYR A 215 22.54 -3.47 -18.93
C TYR A 215 21.60 -2.92 -17.83
N ALA A 216 20.30 -2.90 -18.11
CA ALA A 216 19.30 -2.47 -17.14
C ALA A 216 19.34 -3.35 -15.87
N CYS A 217 19.42 -4.68 -16.02
CA CYS A 217 19.51 -5.60 -14.87
C CYS A 217 20.78 -5.37 -14.02
N GLU A 218 21.90 -4.99 -14.64
CA GLU A 218 23.16 -4.74 -13.92
C GLU A 218 23.17 -3.41 -13.15
N HIS A 219 22.46 -2.40 -13.68
CA HIS A 219 22.51 -1.02 -13.14
C HIS A 219 21.22 -0.56 -12.46
N TYR A 220 20.20 -1.41 -12.41
CA TYR A 220 18.88 -1.00 -11.99
C TYR A 220 18.82 -0.60 -10.51
N SER A 221 19.48 -1.35 -9.64
CA SER A 221 19.53 -1.04 -8.20
C SER A 221 20.15 0.34 -7.95
N GLU A 222 21.27 0.63 -8.64
CA GLU A 222 21.90 1.94 -8.56
C GLU A 222 20.96 3.04 -9.04
N ALA A 223 20.20 2.81 -10.11
CA ALA A 223 19.23 3.77 -10.64
C ALA A 223 18.05 3.97 -9.67
N CYS A 224 17.54 2.89 -9.05
CA CYS A 224 16.49 2.96 -8.04
C CYS A 224 16.90 3.89 -6.88
N TYR A 225 18.05 3.67 -6.30
CA TYR A 225 18.50 4.43 -5.14
C TYR A 225 18.96 5.86 -5.49
N ASN A 226 19.75 6.03 -6.57
CA ASN A 226 20.37 7.33 -6.89
C ASN A 226 19.47 8.27 -7.70
N LYS A 227 18.43 7.77 -8.35
CA LYS A 227 17.55 8.55 -9.24
C LYS A 227 16.07 8.45 -8.91
N GLY A 228 15.63 7.28 -8.50
CA GLY A 228 14.21 7.00 -8.27
C GLY A 228 13.79 7.24 -6.84
N ASN A 229 14.70 7.24 -5.87
CA ASN A 229 14.40 7.17 -4.45
C ASN A 229 13.36 6.10 -4.14
N ILE A 230 13.56 4.91 -4.70
CA ILE A 230 12.74 3.72 -4.49
C ILE A 230 13.63 2.54 -4.10
N PHE A 231 13.08 1.58 -3.37
CA PHE A 231 13.79 0.35 -3.06
C PHE A 231 14.01 -0.48 -4.32
N SER A 232 15.21 -1.04 -4.44
CA SER A 232 15.54 -1.95 -5.53
C SER A 232 14.64 -3.21 -5.46
N PRO A 233 14.18 -3.73 -6.61
CA PRO A 233 13.49 -5.02 -6.68
C PRO A 233 14.44 -6.22 -6.52
N PHE A 234 15.74 -5.99 -6.45
CA PHE A 234 16.77 -7.01 -6.29
C PHE A 234 17.30 -7.06 -4.85
N ASN A 235 17.85 -8.20 -4.45
CA ASN A 235 18.44 -8.42 -3.12
C ASN A 235 19.84 -7.80 -3.02
N ASP A 236 19.93 -6.50 -3.25
CA ASP A 236 21.16 -5.73 -3.09
C ASP A 236 21.11 -4.95 -1.77
N ASP A 237 22.29 -4.72 -1.20
CA ASP A 237 22.41 -3.90 0.00
C ASP A 237 21.94 -2.46 -0.27
N ILE A 238 21.26 -1.87 0.68
CA ILE A 238 20.89 -0.46 0.63
C ILE A 238 22.15 0.38 0.80
N PRO A 239 22.50 1.27 -0.18
CA PRO A 239 23.72 2.06 -0.10
C PRO A 239 23.67 3.08 1.03
N GLU A 240 24.85 3.48 1.53
CA GLU A 240 24.97 4.57 2.50
C GLU A 240 24.63 5.94 1.87
N GLY A 241 24.11 6.86 2.68
CA GLY A 241 23.88 8.25 2.30
C GLY A 241 22.51 8.53 1.67
N LEU A 242 21.59 7.58 1.74
CA LEU A 242 20.18 7.80 1.39
C LEU A 242 19.44 8.56 2.50
N PRO A 243 18.24 9.12 2.23
CA PRO A 243 17.36 9.67 3.24
C PRO A 243 17.11 8.70 4.41
N GLN A 244 17.02 9.23 5.64
CA GLN A 244 16.83 8.41 6.85
C GLN A 244 15.59 7.52 6.74
N LEU A 245 14.54 7.99 6.06
CA LEU A 245 13.31 7.24 5.85
C LEU A 245 13.53 5.87 5.17
N PHE A 246 14.53 5.73 4.29
CA PHE A 246 14.88 4.42 3.71
C PHE A 246 15.29 3.40 4.76
N TYR A 247 16.18 3.80 5.66
CA TYR A 247 16.69 2.90 6.71
C TYR A 247 15.63 2.57 7.75
N ASP A 248 14.75 3.53 8.05
CA ASP A 248 13.67 3.34 9.03
C ASP A 248 12.51 2.47 8.48
N LEU A 249 12.30 2.47 7.15
CA LEU A 249 11.31 1.61 6.49
C LEU A 249 11.82 0.19 6.24
N GLN A 250 13.12 0.00 6.07
CA GLN A 250 13.73 -1.31 5.76
C GLN A 250 13.26 -2.44 6.69
N PRO A 251 13.23 -2.27 8.03
CA PRO A 251 12.79 -3.32 8.93
C PRO A 251 11.34 -3.78 8.71
N LEU A 252 10.47 -2.92 8.13
CA LEU A 252 9.08 -3.28 7.89
C LEU A 252 8.95 -4.45 6.92
N PHE A 253 9.74 -4.48 5.85
CA PHE A 253 9.66 -5.54 4.85
C PHE A 253 10.71 -6.64 5.03
N GLU A 254 11.85 -6.38 5.70
CA GLU A 254 12.81 -7.43 6.06
C GLU A 254 12.25 -8.40 7.11
N ASN A 255 11.44 -7.89 8.02
CA ASN A 255 10.79 -8.67 9.06
C ASN A 255 9.39 -9.17 8.67
N ALA A 256 8.90 -8.85 7.46
CA ALA A 256 7.62 -9.32 7.00
C ALA A 256 7.70 -10.83 6.69
N GLU A 257 6.95 -11.64 7.45
CA GLU A 257 6.88 -13.09 7.23
C GLU A 257 6.13 -13.43 5.94
N THR A 258 5.20 -12.57 5.53
CA THR A 258 4.40 -12.76 4.33
C THR A 258 4.32 -11.47 3.54
N ALA A 259 4.77 -11.52 2.29
CA ALA A 259 4.53 -10.47 1.33
C ALA A 259 3.05 -10.47 0.94
N TRP A 260 2.40 -9.35 1.17
CA TRP A 260 1.01 -9.16 0.82
C TRP A 260 0.91 -8.47 -0.53
N THR A 261 0.50 -9.21 -1.56
CA THR A 261 0.21 -8.59 -2.86
C THR A 261 -1.13 -7.88 -2.81
N SER A 262 -1.20 -6.74 -3.48
CA SER A 262 -2.45 -6.00 -3.65
C SER A 262 -3.50 -6.90 -4.29
N TRP A 263 -4.61 -7.11 -3.60
CA TRP A 263 -5.64 -8.04 -4.05
C TRP A 263 -6.36 -7.58 -5.32
N ASP A 264 -6.50 -6.28 -5.51
CA ASP A 264 -7.07 -5.66 -6.70
C ASP A 264 -6.27 -6.01 -7.97
N ASP A 265 -4.96 -6.20 -7.86
CA ASP A 265 -4.11 -6.64 -8.98
C ASP A 265 -4.36 -8.12 -9.37
N LYS A 266 -5.01 -8.88 -8.51
CA LYS A 266 -5.34 -10.29 -8.75
C LYS A 266 -6.79 -10.53 -9.15
N LEU A 267 -7.63 -9.50 -9.11
CA LEU A 267 -9.01 -9.57 -9.56
C LEU A 267 -9.11 -9.47 -11.09
N ASP A 268 -10.03 -10.22 -11.67
CA ASP A 268 -10.42 -9.97 -13.05
C ASP A 268 -11.13 -8.62 -13.20
N SER A 269 -11.17 -8.07 -14.40
CA SER A 269 -11.66 -6.71 -14.67
C SER A 269 -13.16 -6.52 -14.36
N GLU A 270 -13.96 -7.58 -14.40
CA GLU A 270 -15.40 -7.51 -14.09
C GLU A 270 -15.60 -7.35 -12.59
N ASN A 271 -14.95 -8.21 -11.78
CA ASN A 271 -14.98 -8.15 -10.33
C ASN A 271 -14.36 -6.83 -9.81
N LEU A 272 -13.24 -6.42 -10.39
CA LEU A 272 -12.58 -5.17 -10.03
C LEU A 272 -13.52 -3.97 -10.22
N THR A 273 -14.17 -3.87 -11.39
CA THR A 273 -15.10 -2.77 -11.70
C THR A 273 -16.30 -2.77 -10.74
N GLN A 274 -16.87 -3.95 -10.46
CA GLN A 274 -18.02 -4.06 -9.55
C GLN A 274 -17.66 -3.60 -8.13
N ILE A 275 -16.53 -4.05 -7.59
CA ILE A 275 -16.11 -3.66 -6.25
C ILE A 275 -15.80 -2.16 -6.20
N ALA A 276 -15.15 -1.63 -7.24
CA ALA A 276 -14.85 -0.20 -7.36
C ALA A 276 -16.11 0.67 -7.25
N ASP A 277 -17.16 0.31 -7.97
CA ASP A 277 -18.43 1.04 -7.96
C ASP A 277 -19.15 0.94 -6.62
N GLU A 278 -19.14 -0.22 -5.98
CA GLU A 278 -19.87 -0.44 -4.71
C GLU A 278 -19.14 0.17 -3.51
N GLN A 279 -17.81 0.13 -3.45
CA GLN A 279 -17.06 0.68 -2.32
C GLN A 279 -17.18 2.20 -2.18
N GLN A 280 -17.24 2.94 -3.31
CA GLN A 280 -17.47 4.39 -3.24
C GLN A 280 -18.84 4.73 -2.65
N LYS A 281 -19.86 3.95 -3.00
CA LYS A 281 -21.21 4.11 -2.43
C LYS A 281 -21.24 3.75 -0.95
N LEU A 282 -20.46 2.74 -0.56
CA LEU A 282 -20.36 2.29 0.82
C LEU A 282 -19.75 3.35 1.74
N ALA A 283 -18.74 4.07 1.23
CA ALA A 283 -18.00 5.09 1.99
C ALA A 283 -18.69 6.47 2.01
N GLN A 284 -19.74 6.69 1.20
CA GLN A 284 -20.53 7.92 1.16
C GLN A 284 -21.73 7.86 2.11
#